data_79a9cca099c301599583770a98159838
#
_entry.id   79a9cca099c301599583770a98159838
#
_cell.length_a   1.000
_cell.length_b   1.000
_cell.length_c   1.000
_cell.angle_alpha   90.00
_cell.angle_beta   90.00
_cell.angle_gamma   90.00
#
_symmetry.space_group_name_H-M   'P 1'
#
loop_
_entity.id
_entity.type
_entity.pdbx_description
1 polymer ?
#
loop_
_entity_poly.entity_id
_entity_poly.type
_entity_poly.pdbx_seq_one_letter_code
_entity_poly.pdbx_strand_id
1 'polypeptide(L)'
;KGRPAPVSVWCSAASTGEEPYSIAITLIEALGDSAARSASILATDLDTQVLAKAEAGIYTYDQVKHLSPERLKRFFLKGTGLQAGRVKVRPELRAMIRFEQLNLTDADYGIAKPFDAIFCRNVMIYFDKPTQGQVLSRFEPLVKPGGLLFAGHSENFTYVTQAFRLRGQTVYELTRDAAQGMRPRVAQAPAAAAMPSPVRARAAGAESAYGDRG
;
A
#
# COMPACT_ATOMS: atom_id res chain seq x y z
N LYS A 1 4.64 25.04 -15.87
CA LYS A 1 3.74 23.92 -15.54
C LYS A 1 4.02 23.56 -14.10
N GLY A 2 3.01 23.66 -13.19
CA GLY A 2 3.16 23.33 -11.78
C GLY A 2 3.56 21.87 -11.60
N ARG A 3 4.37 21.61 -10.54
CA ARG A 3 4.73 20.25 -10.16
C ARG A 3 3.44 19.49 -9.83
N PRO A 4 3.18 18.29 -10.38
CA PRO A 4 2.00 17.52 -10.03
C PRO A 4 1.95 17.30 -8.51
N ALA A 5 0.74 17.37 -7.94
CA ALA A 5 0.55 17.08 -6.52
C ALA A 5 1.04 15.66 -6.23
N PRO A 6 1.69 15.44 -5.07
CA PRO A 6 2.14 14.11 -4.68
C PRO A 6 0.97 13.15 -4.55
N VAL A 7 1.06 11.99 -5.21
CA VAL A 7 0.06 10.92 -5.13
C VAL A 7 0.33 10.10 -3.87
N SER A 8 -0.71 9.87 -3.06
CA SER A 8 -0.64 9.03 -1.86
C SER A 8 -1.62 7.86 -1.97
N VAL A 9 -1.13 6.65 -1.75
CA VAL A 9 -1.92 5.42 -1.82
C VAL A 9 -1.74 4.63 -0.52
N TRP A 10 -2.82 4.00 -0.07
CA TRP A 10 -2.77 3.03 1.03
C TRP A 10 -3.18 1.65 0.54
N CYS A 11 -2.30 0.66 0.71
CA CYS A 11 -2.58 -0.76 0.55
C CYS A 11 -2.80 -1.34 1.96
N SER A 12 -4.04 -1.60 2.33
CA SER A 12 -4.45 -1.86 3.72
C SER A 12 -4.31 -3.32 4.15
N ALA A 13 -3.99 -4.23 3.23
CA ALA A 13 -3.71 -5.65 3.47
C ALA A 13 -2.60 -6.09 2.52
N ALA A 14 -1.38 -5.71 2.82
CA ALA A 14 -0.23 -5.82 1.92
C ALA A 14 0.30 -7.25 1.74
N SER A 15 0.01 -8.14 2.69
CA SER A 15 0.53 -9.50 2.71
C SER A 15 2.04 -9.55 2.44
N THR A 16 2.51 -10.39 1.55
CA THR A 16 3.93 -10.52 1.17
C THR A 16 4.42 -9.48 0.15
N GLY A 17 3.61 -8.44 -0.14
CA GLY A 17 4.07 -7.23 -0.83
C GLY A 17 3.81 -7.18 -2.33
N GLU A 18 3.22 -8.20 -2.94
CA GLU A 18 2.96 -8.25 -4.38
C GLU A 18 2.06 -7.11 -4.85
N GLU A 19 1.01 -6.77 -4.06
CA GLU A 19 0.11 -5.67 -4.42
C GLU A 19 0.77 -4.30 -4.30
N PRO A 20 1.39 -3.87 -3.19
CA PRO A 20 2.03 -2.56 -3.11
C PRO A 20 3.15 -2.38 -4.13
N TYR A 21 3.92 -3.42 -4.49
CA TYR A 21 4.89 -3.32 -5.58
C TYR A 21 4.23 -3.20 -6.96
N SER A 22 3.12 -3.88 -7.21
CA SER A 22 2.35 -3.72 -8.45
C SER A 22 1.79 -2.30 -8.58
N ILE A 23 1.33 -1.71 -7.48
CA ILE A 23 0.90 -0.30 -7.43
C ILE A 23 2.08 0.62 -7.75
N ALA A 24 3.26 0.41 -7.14
CA ALA A 24 4.45 1.21 -7.39
C ALA A 24 4.89 1.15 -8.86
N ILE A 25 4.92 -0.04 -9.46
CA ILE A 25 5.23 -0.24 -10.89
C ILE A 25 4.24 0.55 -11.75
N THR A 26 2.93 0.42 -11.48
CA THR A 26 1.89 1.12 -12.24
C THR A 26 2.01 2.63 -12.15
N LEU A 27 2.33 3.17 -10.96
CA LEU A 27 2.55 4.61 -10.77
C LEU A 27 3.77 5.10 -11.55
N ILE A 28 4.88 4.35 -11.56
CA ILE A 28 6.07 4.72 -12.34
C ILE A 28 5.76 4.70 -13.85
N GLU A 29 5.05 3.68 -14.32
CA GLU A 29 4.68 3.56 -15.74
C GLU A 29 3.72 4.69 -16.18
N ALA A 30 2.77 5.07 -15.32
CA ALA A 30 1.78 6.10 -15.63
C ALA A 30 2.34 7.52 -15.52
N LEU A 31 3.22 7.80 -14.55
CA LEU A 31 3.71 9.14 -14.23
C LEU A 31 5.14 9.40 -14.72
N GLY A 32 5.86 8.36 -15.15
CA GLY A 32 7.29 8.41 -15.50
C GLY A 32 8.21 8.38 -14.27
N ASP A 33 9.52 8.49 -14.51
CA ASP A 33 10.55 8.35 -13.46
C ASP A 33 10.48 9.43 -12.35
N SER A 34 9.71 10.50 -12.56
CA SER A 34 9.41 11.50 -11.52
C SER A 34 8.44 10.95 -10.44
N ALA A 35 7.73 9.85 -10.70
CA ALA A 35 6.76 9.28 -9.77
C ALA A 35 7.39 8.86 -8.45
N ALA A 36 8.59 8.30 -8.49
CA ALA A 36 9.34 7.92 -7.29
C ALA A 36 9.58 9.10 -6.32
N ARG A 37 9.55 10.33 -6.83
CA ARG A 37 9.70 11.57 -6.04
C ARG A 37 8.38 12.24 -5.67
N SER A 38 7.29 11.84 -6.31
CA SER A 38 5.97 12.47 -6.14
C SER A 38 4.88 11.53 -5.66
N ALA A 39 5.15 10.24 -5.54
CA ALA A 39 4.21 9.25 -5.04
C ALA A 39 4.72 8.56 -3.78
N SER A 40 3.80 8.22 -2.88
CA SER A 40 4.07 7.45 -1.66
C SER A 40 3.00 6.40 -1.45
N ILE A 41 3.41 5.23 -1.00
CA ILE A 41 2.52 4.11 -0.70
C ILE A 41 2.71 3.74 0.78
N LEU A 42 1.63 3.77 1.55
CA LEU A 42 1.57 3.10 2.85
C LEU A 42 1.08 1.68 2.60
N ALA A 43 1.81 0.69 3.07
CA ALA A 43 1.46 -0.72 2.96
C ALA A 43 1.34 -1.31 4.36
N THR A 44 0.15 -1.77 4.75
CA THR A 44 -0.08 -2.26 6.10
C THR A 44 -0.59 -3.70 6.09
N ASP A 45 -0.28 -4.42 7.15
CA ASP A 45 -0.83 -5.74 7.43
C ASP A 45 -0.83 -5.99 8.94
N LEU A 46 -1.65 -6.92 9.40
CA LEU A 46 -1.65 -7.36 10.80
C LEU A 46 -0.42 -8.23 11.11
N ASP A 47 -0.01 -9.07 10.15
CA ASP A 47 1.07 -10.04 10.30
C ASP A 47 2.43 -9.41 10.00
N THR A 48 3.24 -9.24 11.06
CA THR A 48 4.61 -8.71 10.95
C THR A 48 5.56 -9.61 10.16
N GLN A 49 5.29 -10.92 10.07
CA GLN A 49 6.14 -11.84 9.32
C GLN A 49 5.96 -11.66 7.80
N VAL A 50 4.71 -11.43 7.34
CA VAL A 50 4.47 -11.14 5.93
C VAL A 50 5.00 -9.76 5.58
N LEU A 51 4.88 -8.76 6.48
CA LEU A 51 5.47 -7.43 6.27
C LEU A 51 6.99 -7.49 6.15
N ALA A 52 7.69 -8.29 6.96
CA ALA A 52 9.13 -8.46 6.84
C ALA A 52 9.53 -9.08 5.49
N LYS A 53 8.74 -10.03 4.95
CA LYS A 53 8.94 -10.58 3.60
C LYS A 53 8.68 -9.52 2.52
N ALA A 54 7.61 -8.75 2.66
CA ALA A 54 7.27 -7.65 1.76
C ALA A 54 8.41 -6.60 1.74
N GLU A 55 8.90 -6.19 2.90
CA GLU A 55 10.00 -5.24 3.01
C GLU A 55 11.30 -5.77 2.40
N ALA A 56 11.62 -7.06 2.56
CA ALA A 56 12.76 -7.67 1.91
C ALA A 56 12.68 -7.60 0.37
N GLY A 57 11.46 -7.68 -0.19
CA GLY A 57 11.19 -7.57 -1.61
C GLY A 57 11.86 -8.66 -2.45
N ILE A 58 12.00 -9.88 -1.89
CA ILE A 58 12.64 -11.01 -2.54
C ILE A 58 11.58 -12.05 -2.89
N TYR A 59 11.48 -12.40 -4.17
CA TYR A 59 10.52 -13.35 -4.71
C TYR A 59 11.22 -14.45 -5.48
N THR A 60 10.57 -15.60 -5.66
CA THR A 60 11.02 -16.62 -6.62
C THR A 60 10.70 -16.11 -8.03
N TYR A 61 11.47 -16.59 -9.03
CA TYR A 61 11.18 -16.26 -10.43
C TYR A 61 9.76 -16.70 -10.84
N ASP A 62 9.27 -17.81 -10.29
CA ASP A 62 7.93 -18.33 -10.58
C ASP A 62 6.81 -17.38 -10.14
N GLN A 63 6.99 -16.64 -9.04
CA GLN A 63 6.03 -15.65 -8.57
C GLN A 63 5.90 -14.46 -9.52
N VAL A 64 6.96 -14.13 -10.26
CA VAL A 64 7.01 -12.92 -11.10
C VAL A 64 7.08 -13.21 -12.61
N LYS A 65 7.21 -14.47 -13.04
CA LYS A 65 7.36 -14.86 -14.46
C LYS A 65 6.19 -14.45 -15.36
N HIS A 66 5.02 -14.12 -14.77
CA HIS A 66 3.87 -13.62 -15.50
C HIS A 66 4.00 -12.14 -15.92
N LEU A 67 4.96 -11.42 -15.35
CA LEU A 67 5.28 -10.05 -15.76
C LEU A 67 6.02 -10.06 -17.10
N SER A 68 5.86 -8.97 -17.88
CA SER A 68 6.60 -8.86 -19.13
C SER A 68 8.13 -8.81 -18.92
N PRO A 69 8.93 -9.26 -19.89
CA PRO A 69 10.40 -9.21 -19.79
C PRO A 69 10.91 -7.79 -19.51
N GLU A 70 10.27 -6.77 -20.07
CA GLU A 70 10.61 -5.37 -19.88
C GLU A 70 10.40 -4.94 -18.42
N ARG A 71 9.25 -5.32 -17.80
CA ARG A 71 8.98 -5.06 -16.39
C ARG A 71 9.97 -5.80 -15.49
N LEU A 72 10.27 -7.07 -15.79
CA LEU A 72 11.26 -7.85 -15.03
C LEU A 72 12.63 -7.18 -15.07
N LYS A 73 13.11 -6.77 -16.23
CA LYS A 73 14.40 -6.09 -16.39
C LYS A 73 14.42 -4.73 -15.71
N ARG A 74 13.32 -3.96 -15.82
CA ARG A 74 13.24 -2.59 -15.30
C ARG A 74 13.11 -2.53 -13.77
N PHE A 75 12.37 -3.45 -13.17
CA PHE A 75 11.94 -3.33 -11.77
C PHE A 75 12.53 -4.36 -10.83
N PHE A 76 13.25 -5.35 -11.34
CA PHE A 76 13.83 -6.41 -10.53
C PHE A 76 15.33 -6.59 -10.81
N LEU A 77 16.05 -7.05 -9.79
CA LEU A 77 17.42 -7.54 -9.87
C LEU A 77 17.39 -9.07 -9.85
N LYS A 78 18.13 -9.71 -10.77
CA LYS A 78 18.23 -11.17 -10.83
C LYS A 78 19.23 -11.67 -9.80
N GLY A 79 18.85 -12.68 -9.03
CA GLY A 79 19.74 -13.34 -8.09
C GLY A 79 20.79 -14.20 -8.79
N THR A 80 21.99 -14.22 -8.24
CA THR A 80 23.13 -15.00 -8.71
C THR A 80 23.70 -15.89 -7.61
N GLY A 81 24.49 -16.90 -7.96
CA GLY A 81 25.09 -17.82 -6.98
C GLY A 81 24.03 -18.50 -6.11
N LEU A 82 24.11 -18.34 -4.80
CA LEU A 82 23.17 -18.92 -3.83
C LEU A 82 21.75 -18.34 -3.93
N GLN A 83 21.57 -17.22 -4.63
CA GLN A 83 20.27 -16.59 -4.87
C GLN A 83 19.74 -16.87 -6.28
N ALA A 84 20.34 -17.79 -7.03
CA ALA A 84 19.84 -18.20 -8.34
C ALA A 84 18.37 -18.67 -8.26
N GLY A 85 17.56 -18.29 -9.24
CA GLY A 85 16.10 -18.57 -9.25
C GLY A 85 15.26 -17.59 -8.43
N ARG A 86 15.88 -16.59 -7.78
CA ARG A 86 15.19 -15.49 -7.09
C ARG A 86 15.38 -14.17 -7.81
N VAL A 87 14.49 -13.23 -7.52
CA VAL A 87 14.58 -11.84 -7.94
C VAL A 87 14.36 -10.94 -6.72
N LYS A 88 14.97 -9.76 -6.75
CA LYS A 88 14.79 -8.73 -5.72
C LYS A 88 14.25 -7.46 -6.35
N VAL A 89 13.24 -6.87 -5.75
CA VAL A 89 12.70 -5.57 -6.17
C VAL A 89 13.80 -4.51 -6.10
N ARG A 90 13.90 -3.67 -7.12
CA ARG A 90 14.90 -2.58 -7.14
C ARG A 90 14.66 -1.56 -6.02
N PRO A 91 15.72 -0.94 -5.49
CA PRO A 91 15.64 0.00 -4.38
C PRO A 91 14.69 1.18 -4.63
N GLU A 92 14.56 1.63 -5.89
CA GLU A 92 13.72 2.75 -6.29
C GLU A 92 12.23 2.49 -6.03
N LEU A 93 11.74 1.25 -6.26
CA LEU A 93 10.36 0.88 -5.92
C LEU A 93 10.19 0.78 -4.41
N ARG A 94 11.16 0.15 -3.73
CA ARG A 94 11.09 -0.02 -2.27
C ARG A 94 11.04 1.32 -1.55
N ALA A 95 11.75 2.31 -2.06
CA ALA A 95 11.77 3.67 -1.51
C ALA A 95 10.41 4.39 -1.59
N MET A 96 9.50 3.94 -2.47
CA MET A 96 8.14 4.48 -2.57
C MET A 96 7.20 3.93 -1.50
N ILE A 97 7.55 2.84 -0.82
CA ILE A 97 6.65 2.08 0.05
C ILE A 97 7.16 2.12 1.48
N ARG A 98 6.25 2.45 2.41
CA ARG A 98 6.44 2.33 3.84
C ARG A 98 5.58 1.18 4.34
N PHE A 99 6.22 0.19 4.97
CA PHE A 99 5.54 -0.96 5.56
C PHE A 99 5.30 -0.73 7.05
N GLU A 100 4.07 -0.93 7.52
CA GLU A 100 3.69 -0.74 8.92
C GLU A 100 2.68 -1.80 9.37
N GLN A 101 2.78 -2.22 10.63
CA GLN A 101 1.77 -3.08 11.23
C GLN A 101 0.52 -2.26 11.52
N LEU A 102 -0.65 -2.80 11.14
CA LEU A 102 -1.93 -2.19 11.41
C LEU A 102 -3.03 -3.25 11.44
N ASN A 103 -3.92 -3.16 12.44
CA ASN A 103 -5.11 -3.98 12.51
C ASN A 103 -6.32 -3.15 12.00
N LEU A 104 -6.99 -3.62 10.95
CA LEU A 104 -8.17 -2.95 10.38
C LEU A 104 -9.36 -2.89 11.35
N THR A 105 -9.36 -3.68 12.42
CA THR A 105 -10.41 -3.63 13.44
C THR A 105 -10.13 -2.61 14.55
N ASP A 106 -8.94 -2.01 14.60
CA ASP A 106 -8.62 -0.97 15.59
C ASP A 106 -9.51 0.26 15.40
N ALA A 107 -9.85 0.92 16.49
CA ALA A 107 -10.74 2.08 16.48
C ALA A 107 -10.12 3.31 15.79
N ASP A 108 -8.80 3.46 15.87
CA ASP A 108 -8.01 4.52 15.25
C ASP A 108 -6.75 3.92 14.61
N TYR A 109 -6.49 4.31 13.38
CA TYR A 109 -5.32 3.85 12.63
C TYR A 109 -4.07 4.74 12.82
N GLY A 110 -4.18 5.86 13.53
CA GLY A 110 -3.10 6.85 13.68
C GLY A 110 -2.68 7.52 12.36
N ILE A 111 -3.48 7.43 11.31
CA ILE A 111 -3.18 7.98 9.99
C ILE A 111 -3.69 9.43 9.91
N ALA A 112 -2.75 10.38 9.81
CA ALA A 112 -3.05 11.81 9.86
C ALA A 112 -3.49 12.43 8.51
N LYS A 113 -3.21 11.81 7.38
CA LYS A 113 -3.45 12.40 6.05
C LYS A 113 -4.26 11.47 5.15
N PRO A 114 -5.25 12.00 4.41
CA PRO A 114 -6.04 11.21 3.49
C PRO A 114 -5.24 10.84 2.22
N PHE A 115 -5.69 9.75 1.57
CA PHE A 115 -5.10 9.17 0.38
C PHE A 115 -5.90 9.49 -0.89
N ASP A 116 -5.22 9.48 -2.04
CA ASP A 116 -5.86 9.53 -3.36
C ASP A 116 -6.55 8.20 -3.68
N ALA A 117 -6.00 7.08 -3.15
CA ALA A 117 -6.58 5.76 -3.30
C ALA A 117 -6.29 4.87 -2.08
N ILE A 118 -7.27 4.04 -1.71
CA ILE A 118 -7.11 2.94 -0.75
C ILE A 118 -7.35 1.63 -1.49
N PHE A 119 -6.41 0.68 -1.37
CA PHE A 119 -6.56 -0.70 -1.82
C PHE A 119 -6.88 -1.56 -0.59
N CYS A 120 -8.11 -2.08 -0.54
CA CYS A 120 -8.56 -3.01 0.49
C CYS A 120 -9.13 -4.23 -0.22
N ARG A 121 -8.25 -5.17 -0.57
CA ARG A 121 -8.61 -6.30 -1.42
C ARG A 121 -8.34 -7.62 -0.72
N ASN A 122 -9.29 -8.54 -0.87
CA ASN A 122 -9.19 -9.92 -0.37
C ASN A 122 -8.99 -10.03 1.15
N VAL A 123 -9.45 -9.04 1.93
CA VAL A 123 -9.39 -9.02 3.39
C VAL A 123 -10.77 -8.87 4.02
N MET A 124 -11.66 -8.10 3.41
CA MET A 124 -13.02 -7.88 3.94
C MET A 124 -13.89 -9.14 3.91
N ILE A 125 -13.51 -10.12 3.10
CA ILE A 125 -14.17 -11.44 3.06
C ILE A 125 -14.09 -12.20 4.39
N TYR A 126 -13.14 -11.87 5.25
CA TYR A 126 -12.95 -12.48 6.57
C TYR A 126 -13.77 -11.79 7.68
N PHE A 127 -14.42 -10.65 7.38
CA PHE A 127 -15.20 -9.88 8.35
C PHE A 127 -16.69 -10.06 8.13
N ASP A 128 -17.46 -10.06 9.21
CA ASP A 128 -18.91 -9.95 9.15
C ASP A 128 -19.36 -8.55 8.66
N LYS A 129 -20.64 -8.41 8.30
CA LYS A 129 -21.16 -7.15 7.75
C LYS A 129 -21.05 -5.95 8.70
N PRO A 130 -21.31 -6.07 10.00
CA PRO A 130 -21.07 -5.00 10.96
C PRO A 130 -19.62 -4.54 10.99
N THR A 131 -18.66 -5.47 11.05
CA THR A 131 -17.24 -5.17 11.04
C THR A 131 -16.80 -4.51 9.73
N GLN A 132 -17.28 -5.01 8.57
CA GLN A 132 -17.06 -4.36 7.27
C GLN A 132 -17.54 -2.89 7.30
N GLY A 133 -18.73 -2.62 7.84
CA GLY A 133 -19.27 -1.28 7.98
C GLY A 133 -18.40 -0.37 8.85
N GLN A 134 -17.88 -0.89 9.96
CA GLN A 134 -16.96 -0.15 10.84
C GLN A 134 -15.63 0.18 10.13
N VAL A 135 -15.03 -0.77 9.42
CA VAL A 135 -13.79 -0.53 8.67
C VAL A 135 -14.01 0.51 7.58
N LEU A 136 -15.11 0.40 6.80
CA LEU A 136 -15.43 1.37 5.75
C LEU A 136 -15.71 2.77 6.31
N SER A 137 -16.34 2.89 7.47
CA SER A 137 -16.57 4.19 8.12
C SER A 137 -15.25 4.85 8.57
N ARG A 138 -14.23 4.05 8.91
CA ARG A 138 -12.88 4.56 9.23
C ARG A 138 -12.09 4.93 7.98
N PHE A 139 -12.35 4.28 6.84
CA PHE A 139 -11.74 4.66 5.55
C PHE A 139 -12.29 5.98 5.01
N GLU A 140 -13.55 6.30 5.27
CA GLU A 140 -14.21 7.51 4.76
C GLU A 140 -13.37 8.79 4.98
N PRO A 141 -12.94 9.15 6.20
CA PRO A 141 -12.12 10.34 6.45
C PRO A 141 -10.69 10.23 5.88
N LEU A 142 -10.25 9.03 5.50
CA LEU A 142 -8.91 8.76 4.96
C LEU A 142 -8.88 8.73 3.43
N VAL A 143 -10.00 8.95 2.75
CA VAL A 143 -10.06 9.09 1.29
C VAL A 143 -10.26 10.56 0.96
N LYS A 144 -9.41 11.11 0.08
CA LYS A 144 -9.56 12.49 -0.40
C LYS A 144 -10.88 12.65 -1.18
N PRO A 145 -11.46 13.84 -1.25
CA PRO A 145 -12.56 14.12 -2.17
C PRO A 145 -12.22 13.70 -3.61
N GLY A 146 -13.06 12.85 -4.21
CA GLY A 146 -12.80 12.25 -5.53
C GLY A 146 -11.79 11.10 -5.52
N GLY A 147 -11.28 10.71 -4.35
CA GLY A 147 -10.40 9.55 -4.19
C GLY A 147 -11.15 8.24 -4.33
N LEU A 148 -10.42 7.15 -4.49
CA LEU A 148 -10.93 5.84 -4.87
C LEU A 148 -10.64 4.79 -3.78
N LEU A 149 -11.59 3.84 -3.64
CA LEU A 149 -11.41 2.61 -2.88
C LEU A 149 -11.46 1.42 -3.83
N PHE A 150 -10.43 0.60 -3.83
CA PHE A 150 -10.33 -0.62 -4.62
C PHE A 150 -10.61 -1.84 -3.75
N ALA A 151 -11.61 -2.63 -4.12
CA ALA A 151 -11.99 -3.88 -3.47
C ALA A 151 -11.48 -5.12 -4.22
N GLY A 152 -11.53 -6.28 -3.61
CA GLY A 152 -11.32 -7.56 -4.30
C GLY A 152 -12.57 -7.98 -5.10
N HIS A 153 -12.40 -8.92 -6.03
CA HIS A 153 -13.49 -9.36 -6.93
C HIS A 153 -14.70 -9.98 -6.19
N SER A 154 -14.45 -10.61 -5.04
CA SER A 154 -15.51 -11.24 -4.22
C SER A 154 -16.08 -10.30 -3.15
N GLU A 155 -15.68 -9.04 -3.14
CA GLU A 155 -16.06 -8.05 -2.14
C GLU A 155 -17.06 -7.06 -2.74
N ASN A 156 -18.19 -6.85 -2.05
CA ASN A 156 -19.23 -5.91 -2.47
C ASN A 156 -19.68 -5.06 -1.28
N PHE A 157 -19.45 -3.77 -1.37
CA PHE A 157 -19.74 -2.80 -0.32
C PHE A 157 -21.04 -1.99 -0.56
N THR A 158 -21.73 -2.20 -1.67
CA THR A 158 -22.92 -1.43 -2.06
C THR A 158 -24.01 -1.44 -0.99
N TYR A 159 -24.15 -2.56 -0.26
CA TYR A 159 -25.15 -2.71 0.80
C TYR A 159 -24.59 -2.53 2.22
N VAL A 160 -23.31 -2.18 2.34
CA VAL A 160 -22.62 -2.04 3.64
C VAL A 160 -22.48 -0.59 4.04
N THR A 161 -22.30 0.31 3.08
CA THR A 161 -22.13 1.75 3.31
C THR A 161 -22.73 2.58 2.18
N GLN A 162 -23.16 3.79 2.51
CA GLN A 162 -23.56 4.82 1.53
C GLN A 162 -22.44 5.83 1.23
N ALA A 163 -21.36 5.81 2.01
CA ALA A 163 -20.23 6.70 1.84
C ALA A 163 -19.45 6.44 0.54
N PHE A 164 -19.49 5.20 0.04
CA PHE A 164 -18.80 4.79 -1.19
C PHE A 164 -19.79 4.31 -2.25
N ARG A 165 -19.69 4.88 -3.46
CA ARG A 165 -20.48 4.50 -4.62
C ARG A 165 -19.66 3.68 -5.61
N LEU A 166 -20.16 2.53 -6.03
CA LEU A 166 -19.53 1.70 -7.06
C LEU A 166 -19.48 2.46 -8.40
N ARG A 167 -18.29 2.64 -8.96
CA ARG A 167 -18.08 3.21 -10.30
C ARG A 167 -18.03 2.15 -11.39
N GLY A 168 -17.53 0.98 -11.08
CA GLY A 168 -17.45 -0.15 -12.01
C GLY A 168 -16.57 -1.26 -11.44
N GLN A 169 -16.93 -2.51 -11.69
CA GLN A 169 -16.27 -3.72 -11.18
C GLN A 169 -16.01 -3.68 -9.68
N THR A 170 -14.79 -3.38 -9.27
CA THR A 170 -14.34 -3.38 -7.86
C THR A 170 -13.88 -1.99 -7.40
N VAL A 171 -14.19 -0.93 -8.14
CA VAL A 171 -13.75 0.43 -7.86
C VAL A 171 -14.90 1.25 -7.29
N TYR A 172 -14.70 1.82 -6.13
CA TYR A 172 -15.64 2.69 -5.44
C TYR A 172 -15.08 4.10 -5.33
N GLU A 173 -15.95 5.09 -5.38
CA GLU A 173 -15.64 6.50 -5.18
C GLU A 173 -16.34 7.02 -3.93
N LEU A 174 -15.66 7.86 -3.15
CA LEU A 174 -16.27 8.57 -2.02
C LEU A 174 -17.42 9.46 -2.52
N THR A 175 -18.61 9.35 -1.92
CA THR A 175 -19.77 10.17 -2.31
C THR A 175 -19.53 11.64 -1.94
N ARG A 176 -20.14 12.57 -2.69
CA ARG A 176 -19.99 14.02 -2.42
C ARG A 176 -20.51 14.43 -1.05
N ASP A 177 -21.55 13.78 -0.56
CA ASP A 177 -22.16 14.08 0.73
C ASP A 177 -21.22 13.72 1.89
N ALA A 178 -20.55 12.58 1.81
CA ALA A 178 -19.50 12.18 2.73
C ALA A 178 -18.31 13.15 2.69
N ALA A 179 -17.89 13.58 1.48
CA ALA A 179 -16.79 14.53 1.31
C ALA A 179 -17.09 15.94 1.89
N GLN A 180 -18.36 16.37 1.95
CA GLN A 180 -18.77 17.65 2.55
C GLN A 180 -18.86 17.60 4.07
N GLY A 181 -19.06 16.44 4.68
CA GLY A 181 -19.05 16.20 6.12
C GLY A 181 -17.67 16.32 6.78
N MET A 182 -16.61 16.31 6.01
CA MET A 182 -15.21 16.39 6.47
C MET A 182 -14.80 17.82 6.86
N ARG A 183 -15.43 18.41 7.89
CA ARG A 183 -14.79 19.51 8.62
C ARG A 183 -13.61 18.93 9.40
N PRO A 184 -12.39 19.54 9.36
CA PRO A 184 -11.25 19.04 10.11
C PRO A 184 -11.60 19.05 11.60
N ARG A 185 -11.72 17.86 12.17
CA ARG A 185 -11.72 17.69 13.62
C ARG A 185 -10.29 17.99 14.07
N VAL A 186 -10.05 19.18 14.57
CA VAL A 186 -8.79 19.53 15.25
C VAL A 186 -8.67 18.56 16.42
N ALA A 187 -7.86 17.53 16.24
CA ALA A 187 -7.50 16.61 17.31
C ALA A 187 -6.66 17.40 18.32
N GLN A 188 -7.23 17.63 19.52
CA GLN A 188 -6.43 17.98 20.68
C GLN A 188 -5.53 16.78 20.99
N ALA A 189 -4.22 16.97 20.79
CA ALA A 189 -3.21 15.96 21.11
C ALA A 189 -3.21 15.70 22.62
N PRO A 190 -3.30 14.45 23.10
CA PRO A 190 -2.86 14.12 24.45
C PRO A 190 -1.32 14.17 24.51
N ALA A 191 -0.80 14.76 25.56
CA ALA A 191 0.62 14.91 25.81
C ALA A 191 1.38 13.56 25.70
N ALA A 192 2.41 13.53 24.87
CA ALA A 192 3.23 12.37 24.62
C ALA A 192 4.02 11.98 25.86
N ALA A 193 3.80 10.77 26.36
CA ALA A 193 4.77 10.07 27.19
C ALA A 193 5.86 9.48 26.27
N ALA A 194 7.08 9.92 26.46
CA ALA A 194 8.24 9.47 25.70
C ALA A 194 8.52 7.98 25.96
N MET A 195 8.51 7.17 24.91
CA MET A 195 9.02 5.80 24.95
C MET A 195 10.41 5.73 24.29
N PRO A 196 11.34 4.94 24.83
CA PRO A 196 12.72 4.86 24.32
C PRO A 196 12.77 4.16 22.96
N SER A 197 13.61 4.69 22.07
CA SER A 197 13.87 4.16 20.73
C SER A 197 14.47 2.74 20.76
N PRO A 198 14.04 1.82 19.89
CA PRO A 198 14.70 0.54 19.73
C PRO A 198 16.02 0.70 18.97
N VAL A 199 17.05 0.04 19.49
CA VAL A 199 18.41 -0.04 18.94
C VAL A 199 18.38 -0.66 17.53
N ARG A 200 18.89 0.06 16.53
CA ARG A 200 19.10 -0.44 15.17
C ARG A 200 20.14 -1.56 15.16
N ALA A 201 19.71 -2.79 14.92
CA ALA A 201 20.62 -3.85 14.51
C ALA A 201 21.05 -3.60 13.05
N ARG A 202 22.36 -3.42 12.85
CA ARG A 202 22.98 -3.34 11.53
C ARG A 202 22.91 -4.72 10.86
N ALA A 203 22.09 -4.87 9.83
CA ALA A 203 22.20 -6.00 8.90
C ALA A 203 23.32 -5.68 7.91
N ALA A 204 24.50 -6.22 8.16
CA ALA A 204 25.61 -6.20 7.21
C ALA A 204 25.47 -7.39 6.25
N GLY A 205 25.63 -7.17 4.95
CA GLY A 205 26.16 -8.19 4.06
C GLY A 205 25.27 -8.90 3.05
N ALA A 206 24.16 -8.34 2.58
CA ALA A 206 23.38 -9.00 1.52
C ALA A 206 23.36 -8.29 0.15
N GLU A 207 24.11 -7.21 -0.04
CA GLU A 207 24.02 -6.40 -1.27
C GLU A 207 24.80 -6.92 -2.47
N SER A 208 25.80 -7.79 -2.26
CA SER A 208 26.67 -8.26 -3.35
C SER A 208 26.11 -9.41 -4.20
N ALA A 209 24.96 -10.01 -3.83
CA ALA A 209 24.42 -11.19 -4.51
C ALA A 209 23.50 -10.87 -5.71
N TYR A 210 23.23 -9.58 -5.99
CA TYR A 210 22.34 -9.16 -7.06
C TYR A 210 23.06 -8.16 -7.98
N GLY A 211 23.34 -8.57 -9.20
CA GLY A 211 24.02 -7.76 -10.22
C GLY A 211 23.11 -7.41 -11.39
N ASP A 212 23.32 -6.21 -11.96
CA ASP A 212 22.73 -5.75 -13.22
C ASP A 212 23.57 -6.33 -14.38
N ARG A 213 23.23 -7.53 -14.85
CA ARG A 213 23.78 -8.05 -16.13
C ARG A 213 22.61 -8.46 -17.02
N GLY A 214 22.60 -7.80 -18.18
CA GLY A 214 21.63 -7.79 -19.26
C GLY A 214 21.18 -9.11 -19.85
#